data_e8a76f76f7b898787e217d5264cee2ec
#
_entry.id   e8a76f76f7b898787e217d5264cee2ec
#
_cell.length_a   1.000
_cell.length_b   1.000
_cell.length_c   1.000
_cell.angle_alpha   90.00
_cell.angle_beta   90.00
_cell.angle_gamma   90.00
#
_symmetry.space_group_name_H-M   'P 1'
#
loop_
_entity.id
_entity.type
_entity.pdbx_description
1 polymer ?
#
loop_
_entity_poly.entity_id
_entity_poly.type
_entity_poly.pdbx_seq_one_letter_code
_entity_poly.pdbx_strand_id
1 'polypeptide(L)'
;MNATIRQEAQRLLAAMTRDEKIDLIHGVDGMWTRGVPRLGVRRLHMADASMGLRDDAIPATAFPAFIALAATWNRERAAAYGQAVAEEFRAAGVDVLLGPGVNLYRTACCGRNFEYLGEDPCLTTQLVIAYIRAVQAEGVSTTVKHFAANNSDWHRCCSNSVVDERTLREVYLPAFEAAVKEGGTRALMTSYNLLNGEYAAENRWLSHKVLREDWGFDGLVMSDWNGIWDGEKAFKAGMDLEMPGGKRWSAKALKELLDSGRVTEAELDRKVLQVLAWTLEIDQMQARRTQAPRGKCAAHAEVALQTAREGIVLLRNREGLLPLNLPPGSRLAVVGPAACPTPTSGGGAARVNAIEPVTILGAISRMVGPDVTVSLDRRAFAFYDVARQDWVVEPGEFRIWVGSSAQEMRLEGKLVTGVTR
;
A
#
# COMPACT_ATOMS: atom_id res chain seq x y z
N MET A 1 8.30 -4.53 -22.48
CA MET A 1 9.68 -5.13 -22.41
C MET A 1 10.49 -4.71 -23.64
N ASN A 2 11.69 -4.14 -23.49
CA ASN A 2 12.52 -3.81 -24.63
C ASN A 2 13.26 -5.07 -25.17
N ALA A 3 13.76 -5.00 -26.43
CA ALA A 3 14.37 -6.15 -27.09
C ALA A 3 15.63 -6.68 -26.37
N THR A 4 16.45 -5.80 -25.82
CA THR A 4 17.69 -6.15 -25.11
C THR A 4 17.39 -6.93 -23.83
N ILE A 5 16.41 -6.47 -23.04
CA ILE A 5 15.96 -7.16 -21.82
C ILE A 5 15.37 -8.52 -22.16
N ARG A 6 14.55 -8.59 -23.20
CA ARG A 6 13.97 -9.87 -23.66
C ARG A 6 15.06 -10.87 -24.05
N GLN A 7 16.05 -10.45 -24.81
CA GLN A 7 17.17 -11.30 -25.24
C GLN A 7 17.97 -11.81 -24.05
N GLU A 8 18.28 -10.93 -23.09
CA GLU A 8 19.04 -11.32 -21.90
C GLU A 8 18.24 -12.26 -20.99
N ALA A 9 16.95 -11.98 -20.79
CA ALA A 9 16.07 -12.88 -20.03
C ALA A 9 15.97 -14.26 -20.68
N GLN A 10 15.91 -14.35 -22.03
CA GLN A 10 15.91 -15.62 -22.76
C GLN A 10 17.24 -16.36 -22.60
N ARG A 11 18.38 -15.66 -22.63
CA ARG A 11 19.70 -16.23 -22.39
C ARG A 11 19.81 -16.84 -20.99
N LEU A 12 19.34 -16.11 -19.98
CA LEU A 12 19.31 -16.59 -18.59
C LEU A 12 18.39 -17.80 -18.44
N LEU A 13 17.18 -17.73 -18.99
CA LEU A 13 16.21 -18.83 -18.98
C LEU A 13 16.79 -20.12 -19.55
N ALA A 14 17.49 -20.04 -20.68
CA ALA A 14 18.11 -21.19 -21.33
C ALA A 14 19.26 -21.83 -20.51
N ALA A 15 19.87 -21.05 -19.60
CA ALA A 15 20.93 -21.51 -18.72
C ALA A 15 20.42 -22.07 -17.38
N MET A 16 19.13 -21.94 -17.07
CA MET A 16 18.52 -22.41 -15.81
C MET A 16 18.21 -23.90 -15.83
N THR A 17 18.40 -24.55 -14.70
CA THR A 17 17.88 -25.88 -14.44
C THR A 17 16.38 -25.84 -14.19
N ARG A 18 15.69 -26.98 -14.32
CA ARG A 18 14.26 -27.09 -14.01
C ARG A 18 13.93 -26.67 -12.56
N ASP A 19 14.77 -27.08 -11.61
CA ASP A 19 14.58 -26.74 -10.21
C ASP A 19 14.72 -25.24 -9.96
N GLU A 20 15.67 -24.55 -10.56
CA GLU A 20 15.81 -23.10 -10.47
C GLU A 20 14.63 -22.35 -11.10
N LYS A 21 14.07 -22.86 -12.19
CA LYS A 21 12.86 -22.29 -12.81
C LYS A 21 11.66 -22.41 -11.88
N ILE A 22 11.47 -23.58 -11.28
CA ILE A 22 10.42 -23.83 -10.29
C ILE A 22 10.57 -22.91 -9.09
N ASP A 23 11.78 -22.78 -8.56
CA ASP A 23 12.06 -21.95 -7.38
C ASP A 23 11.87 -20.46 -7.67
N LEU A 24 12.15 -19.98 -8.88
CA LEU A 24 12.11 -18.56 -9.21
C LEU A 24 10.69 -17.98 -9.23
N ILE A 25 9.66 -18.78 -9.46
CA ILE A 25 8.26 -18.32 -9.61
C ILE A 25 7.48 -18.25 -8.29
N HIS A 26 8.15 -18.36 -7.14
CA HIS A 26 7.56 -18.10 -5.84
C HIS A 26 8.50 -17.33 -4.92
N GLY A 27 7.91 -16.59 -3.97
CA GLY A 27 8.65 -15.76 -3.03
C GLY A 27 9.40 -16.56 -1.96
N VAL A 28 10.13 -15.83 -1.12
CA VAL A 28 10.89 -16.34 0.02
C VAL A 28 11.00 -15.25 1.09
N ASP A 29 11.19 -15.64 2.34
CA ASP A 29 11.41 -14.72 3.48
C ASP A 29 10.34 -13.60 3.61
N GLY A 30 9.11 -13.87 3.18
CA GLY A 30 7.97 -12.99 3.31
C GLY A 30 7.89 -11.88 2.26
N MET A 31 8.95 -11.11 2.05
CA MET A 31 8.98 -9.91 1.19
C MET A 31 10.05 -9.94 0.10
N TRP A 32 10.56 -11.12 -0.26
CA TRP A 32 11.62 -11.25 -1.23
C TRP A 32 11.24 -12.19 -2.38
N THR A 33 11.74 -11.88 -3.58
CA THR A 33 11.82 -12.87 -4.64
C THR A 33 12.99 -13.81 -4.40
N ARG A 34 12.99 -14.96 -5.07
CA ARG A 34 14.19 -15.77 -5.18
C ARG A 34 15.12 -15.21 -6.25
N GLY A 35 16.40 -15.54 -6.12
CA GLY A 35 17.41 -15.25 -7.14
C GLY A 35 18.06 -16.53 -7.64
N VAL A 36 18.91 -16.38 -8.65
CA VAL A 36 19.76 -17.45 -9.17
C VAL A 36 21.21 -16.95 -9.18
N PRO A 37 21.92 -17.00 -8.02
CA PRO A 37 23.23 -16.35 -7.85
C PRO A 37 24.28 -16.76 -8.88
N ARG A 38 24.31 -18.05 -9.28
CA ARG A 38 25.26 -18.52 -10.29
C ARG A 38 25.08 -17.89 -11.69
N LEU A 39 23.89 -17.33 -11.95
CA LEU A 39 23.56 -16.63 -13.20
C LEU A 39 23.53 -15.11 -13.02
N GLY A 40 23.88 -14.60 -11.83
CA GLY A 40 23.83 -13.18 -11.54
C GLY A 40 22.43 -12.61 -11.35
N VAL A 41 21.39 -13.47 -11.24
CA VAL A 41 20.01 -13.01 -10.96
C VAL A 41 19.88 -12.78 -9.46
N ARG A 42 19.72 -11.50 -9.07
CA ARG A 42 19.57 -11.14 -7.68
C ARG A 42 18.15 -11.34 -7.15
N ARG A 43 18.00 -11.31 -5.85
CA ARG A 43 16.71 -11.21 -5.18
C ARG A 43 16.21 -9.77 -5.24
N LEU A 44 14.90 -9.60 -5.32
CA LEU A 44 14.24 -8.29 -5.20
C LEU A 44 13.59 -8.17 -3.82
N HIS A 45 13.80 -7.07 -3.16
CA HIS A 45 13.16 -6.71 -1.91
C HIS A 45 11.89 -5.92 -2.17
N MET A 46 10.78 -6.31 -1.54
CA MET A 46 9.47 -5.67 -1.68
C MET A 46 9.00 -5.12 -0.35
N ALA A 47 8.24 -4.04 -0.38
CA ALA A 47 7.53 -3.53 0.80
C ALA A 47 6.21 -2.88 0.41
N ASP A 48 5.27 -2.87 1.36
CA ASP A 48 4.03 -2.09 1.21
C ASP A 48 4.29 -0.60 1.40
N ALA A 49 3.43 0.24 0.81
CA ALA A 49 3.57 1.69 0.84
C ALA A 49 2.25 2.46 0.72
N SER A 50 1.21 2.04 1.38
CA SER A 50 -0.07 2.77 1.33
C SER A 50 0.00 4.15 2.00
N MET A 51 0.90 4.35 2.96
CA MET A 51 1.09 5.62 3.69
C MET A 51 2.57 5.92 3.96
N GLY A 52 3.48 5.36 3.17
CA GLY A 52 4.91 5.39 3.36
C GLY A 52 5.50 3.99 3.44
N LEU A 53 6.82 3.88 3.54
CA LEU A 53 7.51 2.60 3.62
C LEU A 53 7.06 1.80 4.84
N ARG A 54 6.56 0.59 4.60
CA ARG A 54 6.25 -0.37 5.66
C ARG A 54 7.46 -1.25 5.96
N ASP A 55 8.18 -0.88 7.00
CA ASP A 55 9.22 -1.70 7.60
C ASP A 55 9.25 -1.43 9.10
N ASP A 56 9.31 -2.48 9.93
CA ASP A 56 9.28 -2.32 11.38
C ASP A 56 10.65 -1.84 11.95
N ALA A 57 11.73 -2.06 11.20
CA ALA A 57 13.08 -1.68 11.60
C ALA A 57 13.53 -0.34 11.01
N ILE A 58 12.97 0.05 9.84
CA ILE A 58 13.40 1.24 9.11
C ILE A 58 12.43 2.40 9.38
N PRO A 59 12.90 3.49 9.98
CA PRO A 59 12.09 4.68 10.17
C PRO A 59 11.79 5.37 8.84
N ALA A 60 10.51 5.76 8.67
CA ALA A 60 10.04 6.37 7.45
C ALA A 60 9.09 7.55 7.73
N THR A 61 8.83 8.36 6.72
CA THR A 61 7.81 9.38 6.77
C THR A 61 6.42 8.75 6.71
N ALA A 62 5.57 9.06 7.70
CA ALA A 62 4.14 8.75 7.63
C ALA A 62 3.46 9.85 6.80
N PHE A 63 3.09 9.51 5.59
CA PHE A 63 2.35 10.41 4.70
C PHE A 63 0.84 10.35 5.00
N PRO A 64 0.05 11.37 4.61
CA PRO A 64 -1.41 11.30 4.63
C PRO A 64 -1.93 10.09 3.87
N ALA A 65 -3.08 9.56 4.29
CA ALA A 65 -3.74 8.45 3.61
C ALA A 65 -4.04 8.78 2.14
N PHE A 66 -4.10 7.79 1.27
CA PHE A 66 -4.37 8.01 -0.17
C PHE A 66 -5.70 8.68 -0.43
N ILE A 67 -6.71 8.45 0.41
CA ILE A 67 -7.97 9.19 0.30
C ILE A 67 -7.78 10.71 0.54
N ALA A 68 -6.84 11.12 1.39
CA ALA A 68 -6.47 12.52 1.57
C ALA A 68 -5.68 13.06 0.38
N LEU A 69 -4.81 12.23 -0.22
CA LEU A 69 -4.14 12.57 -1.48
C LEU A 69 -5.17 12.76 -2.60
N ALA A 70 -6.17 11.88 -2.70
CA ALA A 70 -7.25 12.01 -3.69
C ALA A 70 -8.04 13.31 -3.50
N ALA A 71 -8.32 13.71 -2.25
CA ALA A 71 -9.03 14.94 -1.94
C ALA A 71 -8.29 16.23 -2.37
N THR A 72 -7.00 16.14 -2.70
CA THR A 72 -6.26 17.28 -3.26
C THR A 72 -6.64 17.59 -4.71
N TRP A 73 -7.15 16.63 -5.47
CA TRP A 73 -7.43 16.72 -6.92
C TRP A 73 -6.20 17.15 -7.74
N ASN A 74 -5.00 16.94 -7.22
CA ASN A 74 -3.76 17.51 -7.74
C ASN A 74 -2.79 16.40 -8.19
N ARG A 75 -2.58 16.27 -9.51
CA ARG A 75 -1.65 15.29 -10.10
C ARG A 75 -0.18 15.57 -9.75
N GLU A 76 0.18 16.83 -9.61
CA GLU A 76 1.55 17.22 -9.22
C GLU A 76 1.82 16.81 -7.78
N ARG A 77 0.79 16.91 -6.91
CA ARG A 77 0.87 16.42 -5.54
C ARG A 77 1.05 14.90 -5.50
N ALA A 78 0.30 14.17 -6.33
CA ALA A 78 0.45 12.72 -6.46
C ALA A 78 1.86 12.32 -6.96
N ALA A 79 2.42 13.06 -7.89
CA ALA A 79 3.79 12.84 -8.36
C ALA A 79 4.82 13.13 -7.26
N ALA A 80 4.71 14.25 -6.55
CA ALA A 80 5.62 14.60 -5.45
C ALA A 80 5.55 13.59 -4.30
N TYR A 81 4.35 13.11 -3.98
CA TYR A 81 4.13 12.05 -2.98
C TYR A 81 4.83 10.75 -3.42
N GLY A 82 4.60 10.31 -4.66
CA GLY A 82 5.23 9.10 -5.21
C GLY A 82 6.74 9.18 -5.23
N GLN A 83 7.29 10.32 -5.62
CA GLN A 83 8.74 10.57 -5.61
C GLN A 83 9.32 10.45 -4.20
N ALA A 84 8.72 11.14 -3.22
CA ALA A 84 9.21 11.14 -1.83
C ALA A 84 9.21 9.72 -1.22
N VAL A 85 8.14 8.95 -1.44
CA VAL A 85 8.07 7.55 -1.00
C VAL A 85 9.14 6.71 -1.67
N ALA A 86 9.33 6.85 -2.98
CA ALA A 86 10.32 6.06 -3.72
C ALA A 86 11.77 6.40 -3.34
N GLU A 87 12.07 7.64 -3.00
CA GLU A 87 13.38 8.02 -2.46
C GLU A 87 13.67 7.29 -1.15
N GLU A 88 12.69 7.18 -0.24
CA GLU A 88 12.84 6.43 1.01
C GLU A 88 12.99 4.91 0.76
N PHE A 89 12.25 4.36 -0.21
CA PHE A 89 12.40 2.96 -0.65
C PHE A 89 13.83 2.66 -1.11
N ARG A 90 14.37 3.49 -1.98
CA ARG A 90 15.75 3.34 -2.46
C ARG A 90 16.77 3.44 -1.33
N ALA A 91 16.58 4.39 -0.41
CA ALA A 91 17.46 4.55 0.75
C ALA A 91 17.43 3.32 1.68
N ALA A 92 16.29 2.63 1.72
CA ALA A 92 16.10 1.40 2.47
C ALA A 92 16.55 0.13 1.71
N GLY A 93 17.01 0.25 0.46
CA GLY A 93 17.38 -0.88 -0.37
C GLY A 93 16.17 -1.72 -0.82
N VAL A 94 14.98 -1.12 -0.92
CA VAL A 94 13.76 -1.77 -1.38
C VAL A 94 13.56 -1.50 -2.87
N ASP A 95 13.36 -2.55 -3.64
CA ASP A 95 13.29 -2.53 -5.11
C ASP A 95 11.88 -2.33 -5.64
N VAL A 96 10.88 -2.82 -4.89
CA VAL A 96 9.50 -2.94 -5.34
C VAL A 96 8.54 -2.36 -4.31
N LEU A 97 7.75 -1.41 -4.74
CA LEU A 97 6.65 -0.84 -4.00
C LEU A 97 5.37 -1.62 -4.31
N LEU A 98 4.82 -2.32 -3.29
CA LEU A 98 3.55 -3.03 -3.38
C LEU A 98 2.40 -2.04 -3.31
N GLY A 99 2.15 -1.40 -4.41
CA GLY A 99 1.17 -0.34 -4.58
C GLY A 99 1.37 0.39 -5.92
N PRO A 100 0.54 1.40 -6.19
CA PRO A 100 -0.57 1.92 -5.39
C PRO A 100 -1.79 1.00 -5.38
N GLY A 101 -2.61 1.12 -4.32
CA GLY A 101 -3.95 0.55 -4.30
C GLY A 101 -4.92 1.42 -5.08
N VAL A 102 -5.69 0.83 -6.01
CA VAL A 102 -6.59 1.57 -6.92
C VAL A 102 -8.02 1.01 -6.95
N ASN A 103 -8.38 0.18 -5.97
CA ASN A 103 -9.77 -0.24 -5.84
C ASN A 103 -10.66 0.94 -5.49
N LEU A 104 -11.89 0.94 -5.99
CA LEU A 104 -12.81 2.03 -5.75
C LEU A 104 -13.46 1.96 -4.37
N TYR A 105 -13.71 3.10 -3.78
CA TYR A 105 -14.47 3.29 -2.55
C TYR A 105 -15.97 3.10 -2.83
N ARG A 106 -16.44 1.85 -2.83
CA ARG A 106 -17.85 1.52 -3.14
C ARG A 106 -18.77 1.54 -1.92
N THR A 107 -18.23 1.24 -0.75
CA THR A 107 -18.97 1.22 0.51
C THR A 107 -18.13 1.83 1.62
N ALA A 108 -18.78 2.60 2.50
CA ALA A 108 -18.14 3.17 3.68
C ALA A 108 -17.60 2.11 4.66
N CYS A 109 -18.13 0.89 4.59
CA CYS A 109 -17.77 -0.20 5.50
C CYS A 109 -16.50 -0.98 5.09
N CYS A 110 -15.83 -0.63 3.99
CA CYS A 110 -14.57 -1.28 3.63
C CYS A 110 -13.42 -0.73 4.47
N GLY A 111 -12.77 -1.60 5.25
CA GLY A 111 -11.66 -1.22 6.14
C GLY A 111 -10.40 -0.71 5.45
N ARG A 112 -10.28 -0.90 4.12
CA ARG A 112 -9.12 -0.47 3.32
C ARG A 112 -9.37 0.78 2.47
N ASN A 113 -10.52 1.44 2.60
CA ASN A 113 -10.83 2.64 1.83
C ASN A 113 -9.79 3.75 1.96
N PHE A 114 -9.18 3.90 3.13
CA PHE A 114 -8.18 4.95 3.38
C PHE A 114 -6.93 4.83 2.49
N GLU A 115 -6.60 3.63 2.01
CA GLU A 115 -5.43 3.37 1.17
C GLU A 115 -5.71 3.41 -0.34
N TYR A 116 -6.95 3.75 -0.73
CA TYR A 116 -7.36 3.91 -2.12
C TYR A 116 -7.63 5.38 -2.48
N LEU A 117 -7.75 5.68 -3.76
CA LEU A 117 -7.86 7.05 -4.29
C LEU A 117 -9.31 7.53 -4.47
N GLY A 118 -10.24 6.97 -3.71
CA GLY A 118 -11.64 7.42 -3.69
C GLY A 118 -12.59 6.58 -4.54
N GLU A 119 -13.77 7.14 -4.79
CA GLU A 119 -14.88 6.47 -5.47
C GLU A 119 -14.97 6.79 -6.97
N ASP A 120 -14.28 7.82 -7.43
CA ASP A 120 -14.32 8.29 -8.80
C ASP A 120 -13.22 7.62 -9.64
N PRO A 121 -13.58 6.85 -10.70
CA PRO A 121 -12.60 6.18 -11.54
C PRO A 121 -11.73 7.14 -12.36
N CYS A 122 -12.24 8.32 -12.74
CA CYS A 122 -11.47 9.31 -13.50
C CYS A 122 -10.40 9.95 -12.61
N LEU A 123 -10.78 10.40 -11.42
CA LEU A 123 -9.83 10.96 -10.44
C LEU A 123 -8.74 9.95 -10.10
N THR A 124 -9.14 8.71 -9.77
CA THR A 124 -8.20 7.62 -9.47
C THR A 124 -7.24 7.39 -10.62
N THR A 125 -7.73 7.36 -11.86
CA THR A 125 -6.93 7.20 -13.08
C THR A 125 -5.88 8.30 -13.22
N GLN A 126 -6.27 9.57 -13.07
CA GLN A 126 -5.35 10.69 -13.25
C GLN A 126 -4.25 10.74 -12.18
N LEU A 127 -4.59 10.42 -10.94
CA LEU A 127 -3.62 10.44 -9.84
C LEU A 127 -2.68 9.25 -9.90
N VAL A 128 -3.17 8.05 -10.25
CA VAL A 128 -2.34 6.84 -10.32
C VAL A 128 -1.28 6.93 -11.41
N ILE A 129 -1.60 7.52 -12.57
CA ILE A 129 -0.62 7.74 -13.65
C ILE A 129 0.55 8.58 -13.14
N ALA A 130 0.24 9.72 -12.51
CA ALA A 130 1.25 10.64 -11.98
C ALA A 130 2.12 9.99 -10.90
N TYR A 131 1.49 9.27 -9.98
CA TYR A 131 2.16 8.54 -8.90
C TYR A 131 3.12 7.47 -9.45
N ILE A 132 2.63 6.57 -10.32
CA ILE A 132 3.42 5.47 -10.89
C ILE A 132 4.64 6.00 -11.63
N ARG A 133 4.46 7.00 -12.49
CA ARG A 133 5.56 7.60 -13.25
C ARG A 133 6.64 8.17 -12.34
N ALA A 134 6.25 8.85 -11.27
CA ALA A 134 7.17 9.43 -10.31
C ALA A 134 7.95 8.36 -9.53
N VAL A 135 7.26 7.32 -9.05
CA VAL A 135 7.90 6.20 -8.34
C VAL A 135 8.91 5.49 -9.24
N GLN A 136 8.52 5.15 -10.47
CA GLN A 136 9.40 4.41 -11.39
C GLN A 136 10.56 5.28 -11.90
N ALA A 137 10.38 6.59 -12.02
CA ALA A 137 11.47 7.53 -12.32
C ALA A 137 12.54 7.52 -11.24
N GLU A 138 12.21 7.21 -9.99
CA GLU A 138 13.18 7.02 -8.91
C GLU A 138 13.88 5.65 -8.91
N GLY A 139 13.50 4.73 -9.81
CA GLY A 139 14.12 3.41 -9.93
C GLY A 139 13.48 2.34 -9.02
N VAL A 140 12.27 2.56 -8.55
CA VAL A 140 11.47 1.61 -7.78
C VAL A 140 10.33 1.10 -8.65
N SER A 141 10.14 -0.22 -8.74
CA SER A 141 9.03 -0.80 -9.49
C SER A 141 7.73 -0.68 -8.70
N THR A 142 6.64 -0.28 -9.37
CA THR A 142 5.30 -0.32 -8.78
C THR A 142 4.63 -1.66 -9.03
N THR A 143 3.77 -2.08 -8.08
CA THR A 143 2.88 -3.25 -8.20
C THR A 143 1.46 -2.82 -7.91
N VAL A 144 0.71 -2.46 -8.94
CA VAL A 144 -0.64 -1.91 -8.78
C VAL A 144 -1.60 -2.99 -8.25
N LYS A 145 -2.42 -2.62 -7.25
CA LYS A 145 -3.24 -3.57 -6.49
C LYS A 145 -4.61 -3.02 -6.13
N HIS A 146 -5.60 -3.85 -5.83
CA HIS A 146 -5.65 -5.31 -5.95
C HIS A 146 -6.53 -5.66 -7.15
N PHE A 147 -6.00 -6.33 -8.13
CA PHE A 147 -6.63 -6.62 -9.42
C PHE A 147 -7.51 -7.88 -9.33
N ALA A 148 -8.88 -7.76 -9.30
CA ALA A 148 -9.67 -6.55 -9.32
C ALA A 148 -10.91 -6.67 -8.42
N ALA A 149 -11.62 -5.53 -8.31
CA ALA A 149 -12.90 -5.44 -7.61
C ALA A 149 -12.87 -5.85 -6.13
N ASN A 150 -11.76 -5.62 -5.43
CA ASN A 150 -11.62 -5.80 -3.98
C ASN A 150 -12.20 -4.59 -3.23
N ASN A 151 -13.53 -4.49 -3.21
CA ASN A 151 -14.26 -3.33 -2.68
C ASN A 151 -14.87 -3.58 -1.29
N SER A 152 -14.62 -4.77 -0.70
CA SER A 152 -14.99 -5.12 0.66
C SER A 152 -13.87 -5.92 1.29
N ASP A 153 -13.41 -5.49 2.46
CA ASP A 153 -12.39 -6.22 3.23
C ASP A 153 -13.02 -7.29 4.13
N TRP A 154 -14.33 -7.21 4.36
CA TRP A 154 -15.08 -8.20 5.13
C TRP A 154 -15.15 -9.51 4.36
N HIS A 155 -14.61 -10.57 4.98
CA HIS A 155 -14.51 -11.90 4.36
C HIS A 155 -13.88 -11.89 2.95
N ARG A 156 -12.93 -10.99 2.69
CA ARG A 156 -12.33 -10.78 1.36
C ARG A 156 -11.81 -12.05 0.69
N CYS A 157 -11.42 -13.07 1.46
CA CYS A 157 -10.99 -14.36 0.95
C CYS A 157 -12.14 -15.28 0.47
N CYS A 158 -13.39 -14.90 0.72
CA CYS A 158 -14.58 -15.69 0.38
C CYS A 158 -15.68 -14.84 -0.29
N SER A 159 -15.54 -13.51 -0.29
CA SER A 159 -16.51 -12.61 -0.92
C SER A 159 -16.44 -12.72 -2.44
N ASN A 160 -17.61 -12.64 -3.08
CA ASN A 160 -17.72 -12.67 -4.54
C ASN A 160 -18.26 -11.34 -5.06
N SER A 161 -17.43 -10.61 -5.79
CA SER A 161 -17.82 -9.39 -6.49
C SER A 161 -18.54 -9.79 -7.80
N VAL A 162 -19.87 -9.71 -7.79
CA VAL A 162 -20.69 -10.01 -8.96
C VAL A 162 -20.94 -8.71 -9.72
N VAL A 163 -20.30 -8.57 -10.88
CA VAL A 163 -20.31 -7.33 -11.67
C VAL A 163 -20.33 -7.70 -13.15
N ASP A 164 -21.24 -7.10 -13.92
CA ASP A 164 -21.28 -7.29 -15.37
C ASP A 164 -20.05 -6.71 -16.07
N GLU A 165 -19.73 -7.19 -17.26
CA GLU A 165 -18.52 -6.80 -17.99
C GLU A 165 -18.48 -5.30 -18.32
N ARG A 166 -19.62 -4.70 -18.69
CA ARG A 166 -19.68 -3.27 -19.00
C ARG A 166 -19.29 -2.43 -17.78
N THR A 167 -19.90 -2.73 -16.63
CA THR A 167 -19.59 -2.05 -15.37
C THR A 167 -18.14 -2.28 -14.94
N LEU A 168 -17.62 -3.50 -15.13
CA LEU A 168 -16.19 -3.76 -14.87
C LEU A 168 -15.31 -2.83 -15.71
N ARG A 169 -15.56 -2.75 -17.02
CA ARG A 169 -14.71 -1.98 -17.95
C ARG A 169 -14.87 -0.48 -17.81
N GLU A 170 -16.05 0.02 -17.47
CA GLU A 170 -16.32 1.45 -17.36
C GLU A 170 -16.02 2.04 -15.99
N VAL A 171 -16.05 1.22 -14.92
CA VAL A 171 -15.97 1.69 -13.53
C VAL A 171 -14.80 1.10 -12.76
N TYR A 172 -14.63 -0.23 -12.73
CA TYR A 172 -13.66 -0.88 -11.84
C TYR A 172 -12.26 -1.05 -12.44
N LEU A 173 -12.16 -1.20 -13.75
CA LEU A 173 -10.91 -1.47 -14.44
C LEU A 173 -10.16 -0.24 -14.99
N PRO A 174 -10.77 0.95 -15.22
CA PRO A 174 -10.08 2.07 -15.86
C PRO A 174 -8.77 2.48 -15.18
N ALA A 175 -8.72 2.49 -13.85
CA ALA A 175 -7.49 2.86 -13.12
C ALA A 175 -6.36 1.84 -13.34
N PHE A 176 -6.68 0.55 -13.44
CA PHE A 176 -5.70 -0.51 -13.77
C PHE A 176 -5.25 -0.40 -15.22
N GLU A 177 -6.19 -0.17 -16.16
CA GLU A 177 -5.86 0.02 -17.57
C GLU A 177 -4.92 1.20 -17.77
N ALA A 178 -5.22 2.33 -17.16
CA ALA A 178 -4.39 3.53 -17.21
C ALA A 178 -3.02 3.32 -16.53
N ALA A 179 -2.99 2.59 -15.43
CA ALA A 179 -1.73 2.21 -14.77
C ALA A 179 -0.81 1.42 -15.71
N VAL A 180 -1.39 0.53 -16.52
CA VAL A 180 -0.67 -0.26 -17.55
C VAL A 180 -0.29 0.59 -18.75
N LYS A 181 -1.27 1.20 -19.41
CA LYS A 181 -1.08 1.84 -20.72
C LYS A 181 -0.40 3.21 -20.63
N GLU A 182 -0.68 3.96 -19.57
CA GLU A 182 -0.21 5.34 -19.41
C GLU A 182 0.79 5.47 -18.26
N GLY A 183 0.53 4.85 -17.11
CA GLY A 183 1.45 4.85 -15.98
C GLY A 183 2.71 4.04 -16.25
N GLY A 184 2.62 3.01 -17.07
CA GLY A 184 3.72 2.13 -17.43
C GLY A 184 4.16 1.23 -16.27
N THR A 185 3.23 0.84 -15.39
CA THR A 185 3.54 -0.11 -14.32
C THR A 185 4.07 -1.44 -14.88
N ARG A 186 5.03 -2.04 -14.17
CA ARG A 186 5.66 -3.30 -14.60
C ARG A 186 5.20 -4.51 -13.81
N ALA A 187 4.38 -4.32 -12.77
CA ALA A 187 3.77 -5.42 -12.04
C ALA A 187 2.34 -5.09 -11.58
N LEU A 188 1.50 -6.12 -11.50
CA LEU A 188 0.18 -6.08 -10.86
C LEU A 188 0.08 -7.17 -9.80
N MET A 189 -0.73 -6.91 -8.77
CA MET A 189 -1.07 -7.88 -7.73
C MET A 189 -2.56 -8.22 -7.84
N THR A 190 -2.89 -9.51 -7.92
CA THR A 190 -4.29 -9.96 -7.92
C THR A 190 -4.93 -9.80 -6.54
N SER A 191 -6.24 -9.71 -6.50
CA SER A 191 -7.00 -9.59 -5.26
C SER A 191 -7.35 -10.94 -4.65
N TYR A 192 -7.78 -10.94 -3.38
CA TYR A 192 -8.20 -12.16 -2.67
C TYR A 192 -9.59 -12.66 -3.05
N ASN A 193 -10.49 -11.75 -3.42
CA ASN A 193 -11.90 -12.04 -3.64
C ASN A 193 -12.16 -12.84 -4.91
N LEU A 194 -13.33 -13.46 -4.98
CA LEU A 194 -13.86 -13.94 -6.23
C LEU A 194 -14.40 -12.77 -7.06
N LEU A 195 -14.25 -12.88 -8.36
CA LEU A 195 -14.88 -12.02 -9.36
C LEU A 195 -15.76 -12.92 -10.25
N ASN A 196 -17.07 -12.71 -10.18
CA ASN A 196 -18.05 -13.52 -10.93
C ASN A 196 -17.90 -15.03 -10.72
N GLY A 197 -17.57 -15.45 -9.49
CA GLY A 197 -17.48 -16.85 -9.10
C GLY A 197 -16.08 -17.48 -9.22
N GLU A 198 -15.09 -16.77 -9.75
CA GLU A 198 -13.71 -17.25 -9.83
C GLU A 198 -12.77 -16.36 -9.00
N TYR A 199 -11.84 -16.97 -8.25
CA TYR A 199 -10.82 -16.19 -7.55
C TYR A 199 -9.99 -15.37 -8.52
N ALA A 200 -9.71 -14.11 -8.18
CA ALA A 200 -9.03 -13.20 -9.09
C ALA A 200 -7.68 -13.73 -9.61
N ALA A 201 -6.93 -14.45 -8.76
CA ALA A 201 -5.67 -15.11 -9.16
C ALA A 201 -5.87 -16.28 -10.15
N GLU A 202 -7.06 -16.84 -10.22
CA GLU A 202 -7.45 -18.01 -11.02
C GLU A 202 -8.34 -17.63 -12.21
N ASN A 203 -8.72 -16.35 -12.31
CA ASN A 203 -9.63 -15.83 -13.30
C ASN A 203 -8.90 -15.56 -14.63
N ARG A 204 -9.04 -16.50 -15.57
CA ARG A 204 -8.39 -16.40 -16.87
C ARG A 204 -8.92 -15.24 -17.71
N TRP A 205 -10.22 -14.92 -17.61
CA TRP A 205 -10.77 -13.78 -18.33
C TRP A 205 -10.10 -12.48 -17.88
N LEU A 206 -9.92 -12.30 -16.57
CA LEU A 206 -9.30 -11.11 -16.01
C LEU A 206 -7.81 -10.99 -16.42
N SER A 207 -7.03 -12.06 -16.18
CA SER A 207 -5.58 -12.02 -16.35
C SER A 207 -5.15 -12.21 -17.81
N HIS A 208 -5.86 -13.00 -18.59
CA HIS A 208 -5.47 -13.28 -19.97
C HIS A 208 -6.21 -12.39 -20.97
N LYS A 209 -7.57 -12.43 -20.97
CA LYS A 209 -8.36 -11.67 -21.93
C LYS A 209 -8.20 -10.15 -21.72
N VAL A 210 -8.48 -9.67 -20.51
CA VAL A 210 -8.45 -8.22 -20.23
C VAL A 210 -7.01 -7.72 -20.17
N LEU A 211 -6.19 -8.30 -19.29
CA LEU A 211 -4.87 -7.75 -19.01
C LEU A 211 -3.87 -7.98 -20.16
N ARG A 212 -3.74 -9.22 -20.66
CA ARG A 212 -2.72 -9.56 -21.65
C ARG A 212 -3.15 -9.22 -23.07
N GLU A 213 -4.39 -9.61 -23.48
CA GLU A 213 -4.83 -9.41 -24.86
C GLU A 213 -5.32 -7.99 -25.11
N ASP A 214 -6.29 -7.49 -24.31
CA ASP A 214 -6.94 -6.20 -24.58
C ASP A 214 -6.02 -5.02 -24.23
N TRP A 215 -5.25 -5.11 -23.13
CA TRP A 215 -4.35 -4.02 -22.71
C TRP A 215 -2.90 -4.21 -23.14
N GLY A 216 -2.52 -5.40 -23.64
CA GLY A 216 -1.17 -5.69 -24.09
C GLY A 216 -0.13 -5.71 -22.96
N PHE A 217 -0.53 -5.98 -21.73
CA PHE A 217 0.39 -5.99 -20.58
C PHE A 217 1.42 -7.12 -20.71
N ASP A 218 2.68 -6.74 -20.75
CA ASP A 218 3.83 -7.65 -20.85
C ASP A 218 4.70 -7.70 -19.58
N GLY A 219 4.18 -7.16 -18.46
CA GLY A 219 4.83 -7.18 -17.14
C GLY A 219 4.44 -8.39 -16.28
N LEU A 220 4.84 -8.36 -15.02
CA LEU A 220 4.64 -9.41 -14.03
C LEU A 220 3.24 -9.37 -13.41
N VAL A 221 2.61 -10.53 -13.20
CA VAL A 221 1.40 -10.68 -12.38
C VAL A 221 1.74 -11.53 -11.15
N MET A 222 1.61 -10.96 -9.95
CA MET A 222 1.82 -11.67 -8.70
C MET A 222 0.52 -11.90 -7.94
N SER A 223 0.50 -12.91 -7.07
CA SER A 223 -0.59 -13.08 -6.11
C SER A 223 -0.48 -12.07 -4.97
N ASP A 224 -1.59 -11.72 -4.36
CA ASP A 224 -1.56 -11.24 -2.98
C ASP A 224 -1.04 -12.36 -2.05
N TRP A 225 -0.65 -12.04 -0.81
CA TRP A 225 -0.02 -12.97 0.14
C TRP A 225 -0.93 -14.14 0.47
N ASN A 226 -0.53 -15.34 0.02
CA ASN A 226 -1.34 -16.57 0.08
C ASN A 226 -2.67 -16.49 -0.70
N GLY A 227 -2.77 -15.63 -1.70
CA GLY A 227 -3.98 -15.37 -2.49
C GLY A 227 -4.23 -16.35 -3.63
N ILE A 228 -3.54 -17.48 -3.69
CA ILE A 228 -3.80 -18.60 -4.61
C ILE A 228 -4.51 -19.71 -3.83
N TRP A 229 -5.65 -20.17 -4.34
CA TRP A 229 -6.46 -21.25 -3.75
C TRP A 229 -6.26 -22.56 -4.47
N ASP A 230 -6.23 -22.54 -5.81
CA ASP A 230 -5.91 -23.67 -6.69
C ASP A 230 -4.66 -23.34 -7.51
N GLY A 231 -3.56 -24.06 -7.23
CA GLY A 231 -2.26 -23.79 -7.87
C GLY A 231 -2.26 -24.06 -9.37
N GLU A 232 -3.00 -25.07 -9.86
CA GLU A 232 -3.11 -25.36 -11.28
C GLU A 232 -3.92 -24.30 -12.02
N LYS A 233 -5.08 -23.92 -11.47
CA LYS A 233 -5.92 -22.88 -12.07
C LYS A 233 -5.18 -21.54 -12.17
N ALA A 234 -4.54 -21.11 -11.08
CA ALA A 234 -3.75 -19.88 -11.06
C ALA A 234 -2.59 -19.93 -12.07
N PHE A 235 -1.93 -21.10 -12.20
CA PHE A 235 -0.86 -21.30 -13.17
C PHE A 235 -1.38 -21.11 -14.61
N LYS A 236 -2.52 -21.70 -14.94
CA LYS A 236 -3.16 -21.60 -16.26
C LYS A 236 -3.82 -20.25 -16.53
N ALA A 237 -4.25 -19.54 -15.48
CA ALA A 237 -4.87 -18.23 -15.61
C ALA A 237 -3.91 -17.11 -15.97
N GLY A 238 -2.59 -17.29 -15.83
CA GLY A 238 -1.61 -16.28 -16.24
C GLY A 238 -0.88 -15.59 -15.08
N MET A 239 -0.99 -16.13 -13.85
CA MET A 239 -0.14 -15.77 -12.73
C MET A 239 1.32 -16.08 -13.02
N ASP A 240 2.25 -15.19 -12.62
CA ASP A 240 3.69 -15.38 -12.85
C ASP A 240 4.47 -15.66 -11.55
N LEU A 241 4.03 -15.12 -10.41
CA LEU A 241 4.74 -15.20 -9.13
C LEU A 241 3.77 -15.44 -7.97
N GLU A 242 3.99 -16.52 -7.19
CA GLU A 242 3.26 -16.74 -5.93
C GLU A 242 3.95 -16.06 -4.76
N MET A 243 3.22 -15.25 -3.97
CA MET A 243 3.72 -14.62 -2.75
C MET A 243 2.98 -15.11 -1.50
N PRO A 244 3.62 -15.15 -0.33
CA PRO A 244 5.01 -14.79 0.02
C PRO A 244 6.01 -15.94 -0.15
N GLY A 245 5.55 -17.11 -0.58
CA GLY A 245 6.36 -18.30 -0.78
C GLY A 245 5.52 -19.46 -1.32
N GLY A 246 6.15 -20.51 -1.79
CA GLY A 246 5.54 -21.62 -2.49
C GLY A 246 4.56 -22.47 -1.66
N LYS A 247 3.41 -21.93 -1.30
CA LYS A 247 2.34 -22.64 -0.62
C LYS A 247 1.58 -23.54 -1.58
N ARG A 248 1.19 -23.02 -2.74
CA ARG A 248 0.54 -23.77 -3.83
C ARG A 248 1.51 -24.18 -4.92
N TRP A 249 2.54 -23.37 -5.13
CA TRP A 249 3.63 -23.63 -6.09
C TRP A 249 4.91 -24.09 -5.38
N SER A 250 4.78 -24.94 -4.35
CA SER A 250 5.95 -25.60 -3.78
C SER A 250 6.66 -26.44 -4.85
N ALA A 251 7.97 -26.64 -4.69
CA ALA A 251 8.75 -27.45 -5.61
C ALA A 251 8.13 -28.83 -5.85
N LYS A 252 7.59 -29.47 -4.79
CA LYS A 252 6.87 -30.75 -4.91
C LYS A 252 5.62 -30.62 -5.78
N ALA A 253 4.75 -29.66 -5.48
CA ALA A 253 3.47 -29.51 -6.19
C ALA A 253 3.69 -29.17 -7.67
N LEU A 254 4.65 -28.28 -7.99
CA LEU A 254 4.96 -27.94 -9.39
C LEU A 254 5.58 -29.09 -10.15
N LYS A 255 6.47 -29.88 -9.52
CA LYS A 255 7.00 -31.10 -10.15
C LYS A 255 5.89 -32.10 -10.48
N GLU A 256 4.95 -32.34 -9.57
CA GLU A 256 3.79 -33.21 -9.80
C GLU A 256 2.90 -32.71 -10.95
N LEU A 257 2.68 -31.39 -11.06
CA LEU A 257 1.91 -30.79 -12.14
C LEU A 257 2.62 -30.96 -13.51
N LEU A 258 3.92 -30.73 -13.55
CA LEU A 258 4.75 -30.86 -14.76
C LEU A 258 4.90 -32.32 -15.17
N ASP A 259 5.21 -33.23 -14.25
CA ASP A 259 5.43 -34.65 -14.54
C ASP A 259 4.14 -35.37 -14.99
N SER A 260 2.98 -34.90 -14.50
CA SER A 260 1.67 -35.38 -14.94
C SER A 260 1.17 -34.77 -16.26
N GLY A 261 1.89 -33.80 -16.83
CA GLY A 261 1.50 -33.09 -18.03
C GLY A 261 0.29 -32.14 -17.86
N ARG A 262 -0.15 -31.87 -16.61
CA ARG A 262 -1.23 -30.93 -16.35
C ARG A 262 -0.83 -29.47 -16.63
N VAL A 263 0.46 -29.18 -16.47
CA VAL A 263 1.10 -27.94 -16.95
C VAL A 263 2.37 -28.33 -17.73
N THR A 264 2.82 -27.45 -18.60
CA THR A 264 3.94 -27.73 -19.52
C THR A 264 5.19 -26.95 -19.15
N GLU A 265 6.37 -27.45 -19.55
CA GLU A 265 7.64 -26.71 -19.40
C GLU A 265 7.58 -25.35 -20.12
N ALA A 266 6.92 -25.24 -21.24
CA ALA A 266 6.76 -23.99 -21.98
C ALA A 266 5.92 -22.96 -21.21
N GLU A 267 4.94 -23.40 -20.42
CA GLU A 267 4.16 -22.52 -19.53
C GLU A 267 4.99 -22.09 -18.34
N LEU A 268 5.82 -22.96 -17.76
CA LEU A 268 6.78 -22.61 -16.72
C LEU A 268 7.78 -21.57 -17.25
N ASP A 269 8.36 -21.81 -18.41
CA ASP A 269 9.34 -20.93 -19.05
C ASP A 269 8.80 -19.52 -19.30
N ARG A 270 7.52 -19.40 -19.67
CA ARG A 270 6.87 -18.07 -19.82
C ARG A 270 6.83 -17.29 -18.50
N LYS A 271 6.53 -17.94 -17.37
CA LYS A 271 6.48 -17.30 -16.06
C LYS A 271 7.87 -16.88 -15.59
N VAL A 272 8.83 -17.80 -15.73
CA VAL A 272 10.24 -17.54 -15.42
C VAL A 272 10.76 -16.36 -16.24
N LEU A 273 10.42 -16.30 -17.53
CA LEU A 273 10.79 -15.18 -18.41
C LEU A 273 10.25 -13.83 -17.90
N GLN A 274 9.02 -13.80 -17.37
CA GLN A 274 8.44 -12.57 -16.80
C GLN A 274 9.19 -12.13 -15.54
N VAL A 275 9.51 -13.06 -14.63
CA VAL A 275 10.27 -12.73 -13.42
C VAL A 275 11.68 -12.23 -13.77
N LEU A 276 12.38 -12.91 -14.69
CA LEU A 276 13.71 -12.49 -15.16
C LEU A 276 13.67 -11.11 -15.81
N ALA A 277 12.73 -10.89 -16.72
CA ALA A 277 12.58 -9.62 -17.42
C ALA A 277 12.28 -8.48 -16.45
N TRP A 278 11.38 -8.69 -15.49
CA TRP A 278 11.06 -7.71 -14.46
C TRP A 278 12.26 -7.36 -13.58
N THR A 279 13.06 -8.37 -13.17
CA THR A 279 14.31 -8.14 -12.43
C THR A 279 15.28 -7.27 -13.23
N LEU A 280 15.51 -7.59 -14.51
CA LEU A 280 16.38 -6.84 -15.39
C LEU A 280 15.88 -5.41 -15.67
N GLU A 281 14.56 -5.22 -15.77
CA GLU A 281 13.96 -3.89 -15.91
C GLU A 281 14.21 -3.01 -14.68
N ILE A 282 14.09 -3.59 -13.48
CA ILE A 282 14.39 -2.89 -12.22
C ILE A 282 15.87 -2.51 -12.16
N ASP A 283 16.75 -3.43 -12.48
CA ASP A 283 18.20 -3.16 -12.53
C ASP A 283 18.51 -2.01 -13.51
N GLN A 284 17.86 -2.01 -14.68
CA GLN A 284 18.02 -0.93 -15.65
C GLN A 284 17.44 0.40 -15.15
N MET A 285 16.28 0.40 -14.47
CA MET A 285 15.73 1.61 -13.88
C MET A 285 16.68 2.21 -12.81
N GLN A 286 17.22 1.36 -11.95
CA GLN A 286 18.16 1.77 -10.90
C GLN A 286 19.48 2.29 -11.48
N ALA A 287 20.03 1.63 -12.49
CA ALA A 287 21.27 2.05 -13.15
C ALA A 287 21.20 3.44 -13.81
N ARG A 288 20.00 3.90 -14.17
CA ARG A 288 19.79 5.25 -14.71
C ARG A 288 19.83 6.35 -13.65
N ARG A 289 19.78 5.98 -12.36
CA ARG A 289 19.79 6.93 -11.25
C ARG A 289 21.21 7.21 -10.78
N THR A 290 21.65 8.43 -10.95
CA THR A 290 22.99 8.89 -10.54
C THR A 290 22.99 9.58 -9.17
N GLN A 291 21.83 10.09 -8.72
CA GLN A 291 21.71 10.74 -7.43
C GLN A 291 21.62 9.72 -6.29
N ALA A 292 22.30 10.00 -5.19
CA ALA A 292 22.14 9.21 -3.96
C ALA A 292 20.68 9.26 -3.47
N PRO A 293 20.14 8.14 -3.01
CA PRO A 293 18.78 8.12 -2.46
C PRO A 293 18.73 8.90 -1.15
N ARG A 294 17.60 9.56 -0.91
CA ARG A 294 17.34 10.26 0.34
C ARG A 294 16.38 9.40 1.19
N GLY A 295 16.81 9.09 2.39
CA GLY A 295 15.90 8.57 3.43
C GLY A 295 14.98 9.67 3.95
N LYS A 296 14.24 9.38 5.01
CA LYS A 296 13.37 10.36 5.68
C LYS A 296 14.10 11.70 5.84
N CYS A 297 13.50 12.78 5.37
CA CYS A 297 14.08 14.12 5.44
C CYS A 297 13.01 15.22 5.53
N ALA A 298 13.45 16.46 5.79
CA ALA A 298 12.55 17.61 5.91
C ALA A 298 11.72 17.87 4.62
N ALA A 299 12.29 17.58 3.44
CA ALA A 299 11.57 17.73 2.17
C ALA A 299 10.38 16.75 2.07
N HIS A 300 10.52 15.51 2.55
CA HIS A 300 9.45 14.53 2.59
C HIS A 300 8.37 14.91 3.60
N ALA A 301 8.76 15.43 4.77
CA ALA A 301 7.82 15.98 5.75
C ALA A 301 7.02 17.17 5.16
N GLU A 302 7.64 18.01 4.34
CA GLU A 302 6.96 19.10 3.65
C GLU A 302 5.96 18.57 2.60
N VAL A 303 6.31 17.54 1.83
CA VAL A 303 5.37 16.88 0.90
C VAL A 303 4.15 16.34 1.68
N ALA A 304 4.35 15.69 2.82
CA ALA A 304 3.29 15.20 3.68
C ALA A 304 2.40 16.34 4.20
N LEU A 305 3.01 17.45 4.68
CA LEU A 305 2.30 18.63 5.17
C LEU A 305 1.45 19.28 4.08
N GLN A 306 2.01 19.49 2.89
CA GLN A 306 1.29 20.11 1.78
C GLN A 306 0.16 19.21 1.28
N THR A 307 0.37 17.89 1.23
CA THR A 307 -0.70 16.94 0.91
C THR A 307 -1.85 17.04 1.91
N ALA A 308 -1.56 17.12 3.21
CA ALA A 308 -2.58 17.29 4.25
C ALA A 308 -3.33 18.63 4.10
N ARG A 309 -2.61 19.72 3.87
CA ARG A 309 -3.21 21.06 3.69
C ARG A 309 -4.15 21.14 2.50
N GLU A 310 -3.77 20.55 1.37
CA GLU A 310 -4.60 20.53 0.18
C GLU A 310 -5.77 19.54 0.29
N GLY A 311 -5.58 18.42 1.02
CA GLY A 311 -6.58 17.36 1.14
C GLY A 311 -7.63 17.58 2.24
N ILE A 312 -7.37 18.46 3.22
CA ILE A 312 -8.31 18.74 4.30
C ILE A 312 -9.41 19.69 3.80
N VAL A 313 -10.66 19.25 3.86
CA VAL A 313 -11.84 19.99 3.39
C VAL A 313 -12.65 20.51 4.57
N LEU A 314 -12.88 21.82 4.63
CA LEU A 314 -13.74 22.47 5.62
C LEU A 314 -15.21 22.31 5.20
N LEU A 315 -15.89 21.28 5.71
CA LEU A 315 -17.28 20.98 5.35
C LEU A 315 -18.28 21.97 5.95
N ARG A 316 -17.95 22.58 7.07
CA ARG A 316 -18.85 23.50 7.78
C ARG A 316 -18.07 24.44 8.70
N ASN A 317 -18.40 25.72 8.64
CA ASN A 317 -17.88 26.75 9.55
C ASN A 317 -19.03 27.67 9.98
N ARG A 318 -19.84 27.22 10.95
CA ARG A 318 -20.96 28.02 11.46
C ARG A 318 -20.42 29.23 12.22
N GLU A 319 -21.07 30.38 12.00
CA GLU A 319 -20.77 31.63 12.67
C GLU A 319 -19.30 32.09 12.56
N GLY A 320 -18.55 31.53 11.57
CA GLY A 320 -17.15 31.89 11.36
C GLY A 320 -16.23 31.48 12.52
N LEU A 321 -16.54 30.37 13.21
CA LEU A 321 -15.74 29.86 14.34
C LEU A 321 -14.26 29.64 14.00
N LEU A 322 -13.97 29.23 12.77
CA LEU A 322 -12.60 29.05 12.28
C LEU A 322 -12.21 30.21 11.36
N PRO A 323 -10.95 30.69 11.41
CA PRO A 323 -9.88 30.27 12.33
C PRO A 323 -10.17 30.65 13.78
N LEU A 324 -9.70 29.81 14.73
CA LEU A 324 -9.85 30.10 16.15
C LEU A 324 -9.01 31.33 16.52
N ASN A 325 -9.67 32.32 17.07
CA ASN A 325 -9.01 33.49 17.67
C ASN A 325 -9.10 33.38 19.22
N LEU A 326 -8.03 32.83 19.80
CA LEU A 326 -7.97 32.48 21.22
C LEU A 326 -7.18 33.54 21.97
N PRO A 327 -7.82 34.42 22.76
CA PRO A 327 -7.11 35.39 23.64
C PRO A 327 -6.23 34.65 24.67
N PRO A 328 -5.19 35.34 25.23
CA PRO A 328 -4.42 34.81 26.34
C PRO A 328 -5.30 34.37 27.50
N GLY A 329 -4.99 33.26 28.14
CA GLY A 329 -5.78 32.67 29.21
C GLY A 329 -6.97 31.82 28.76
N SER A 330 -7.18 31.65 27.45
CA SER A 330 -8.20 30.74 26.90
C SER A 330 -7.94 29.29 27.28
N ARG A 331 -9.02 28.52 27.33
CA ARG A 331 -8.96 27.05 27.51
C ARG A 331 -9.51 26.36 26.27
N LEU A 332 -8.73 25.45 25.71
CA LEU A 332 -9.11 24.64 24.55
C LEU A 332 -9.13 23.15 24.93
N ALA A 333 -10.28 22.51 24.86
CA ALA A 333 -10.40 21.07 25.07
C ALA A 333 -10.21 20.34 23.76
N VAL A 334 -9.26 19.40 23.73
CA VAL A 334 -9.06 18.47 22.61
C VAL A 334 -9.57 17.10 23.05
N VAL A 335 -10.64 16.61 22.41
CA VAL A 335 -11.37 15.42 22.85
C VAL A 335 -11.49 14.40 21.71
N GLY A 336 -11.61 13.12 22.10
CA GLY A 336 -11.81 12.01 21.17
C GLY A 336 -10.66 11.00 21.17
N PRO A 337 -10.89 9.80 20.64
CA PRO A 337 -9.92 8.69 20.71
C PRO A 337 -8.62 8.96 19.93
N ALA A 338 -8.65 9.87 18.96
CA ALA A 338 -7.48 10.25 18.17
C ALA A 338 -6.74 11.48 18.74
N ALA A 339 -7.22 12.07 19.85
CA ALA A 339 -6.56 13.22 20.47
C ALA A 339 -5.19 12.86 21.04
N CYS A 340 -5.12 11.72 21.76
CA CYS A 340 -3.90 11.18 22.33
C CYS A 340 -4.08 9.68 22.68
N PRO A 341 -3.26 8.75 22.12
CA PRO A 341 -2.33 9.00 21.02
C PRO A 341 -3.03 9.25 19.68
N THR A 342 -2.47 10.12 18.88
CA THR A 342 -2.96 10.31 17.51
C THR A 342 -2.49 9.14 16.64
N PRO A 343 -3.38 8.43 15.93
CA PRO A 343 -2.97 7.42 14.94
C PRO A 343 -2.17 8.08 13.82
N THR A 344 -1.00 7.55 13.51
CA THR A 344 -0.07 8.11 12.51
C THR A 344 0.01 7.28 11.24
N SER A 345 -0.55 6.08 11.25
CA SER A 345 -0.63 5.20 10.09
C SER A 345 -1.77 4.19 10.27
N GLY A 346 -2.12 3.48 9.19
CA GLY A 346 -3.01 2.33 9.25
C GLY A 346 -2.36 1.09 9.87
N GLY A 347 -3.12 0.02 10.02
CA GLY A 347 -2.62 -1.30 10.39
C GLY A 347 -2.20 -2.12 9.17
N GLY A 348 -1.61 -3.31 9.41
CA GLY A 348 -1.26 -4.26 8.36
C GLY A 348 -0.32 -3.68 7.30
N ALA A 349 -0.74 -3.73 6.03
CA ALA A 349 0.02 -3.22 4.88
C ALA A 349 0.26 -1.70 4.91
N ALA A 350 -0.53 -0.95 5.68
CA ALA A 350 -0.42 0.51 5.77
C ALA A 350 0.33 0.99 7.02
N ARG A 351 0.94 0.08 7.77
CA ARG A 351 1.75 0.45 8.95
C ARG A 351 3.04 1.12 8.51
N VAL A 352 3.38 2.23 9.16
CA VAL A 352 4.66 2.92 8.98
C VAL A 352 5.34 3.05 10.33
N ASN A 353 6.65 2.77 10.39
CA ASN A 353 7.48 3.08 11.55
C ASN A 353 7.78 4.59 11.57
N ALA A 354 6.78 5.38 11.97
CA ALA A 354 6.88 6.83 11.96
C ALA A 354 7.72 7.32 13.13
N ILE A 355 8.83 7.98 12.84
CA ILE A 355 9.62 8.68 13.84
C ILE A 355 9.16 10.12 13.91
N GLU A 356 8.97 10.63 15.14
CA GLU A 356 8.52 11.99 15.43
C GLU A 356 7.22 12.34 14.68
N PRO A 357 6.17 11.56 14.83
CA PRO A 357 4.91 11.85 14.18
C PRO A 357 4.32 13.16 14.72
N VAL A 358 3.73 13.94 13.82
CA VAL A 358 2.98 15.14 14.23
C VAL A 358 1.65 14.70 14.82
N THR A 359 1.48 14.89 16.12
CA THR A 359 0.22 14.62 16.81
C THR A 359 -0.73 15.80 16.79
N ILE A 360 -2.04 15.55 16.80
CA ILE A 360 -3.06 16.61 16.82
C ILE A 360 -2.87 17.52 18.04
N LEU A 361 -2.79 16.92 19.23
CA LEU A 361 -2.58 17.67 20.47
C LEU A 361 -1.28 18.49 20.45
N GLY A 362 -0.17 17.87 20.04
CA GLY A 362 1.12 18.54 19.97
C GLY A 362 1.18 19.67 18.94
N ALA A 363 0.50 19.52 17.80
CA ALA A 363 0.41 20.58 16.80
C ALA A 363 -0.42 21.77 17.30
N ILE A 364 -1.58 21.51 17.87
CA ILE A 364 -2.45 22.55 18.44
C ILE A 364 -1.72 23.30 19.56
N SER A 365 -1.10 22.59 20.51
CA SER A 365 -0.36 23.20 21.62
C SER A 365 0.77 24.13 21.14
N ARG A 366 1.48 23.74 20.08
CA ARG A 366 2.51 24.62 19.48
C ARG A 366 1.93 25.87 18.83
N MET A 367 0.76 25.72 18.17
CA MET A 367 0.14 26.85 17.45
C MET A 367 -0.49 27.89 18.40
N VAL A 368 -1.13 27.44 19.47
CA VAL A 368 -1.82 28.35 20.41
C VAL A 368 -0.88 28.98 21.45
N GLY A 369 0.34 28.44 21.57
CA GLY A 369 1.35 28.98 22.50
C GLY A 369 1.10 28.63 23.98
N PRO A 370 2.02 29.09 24.88
CA PRO A 370 1.99 28.72 26.29
C PRO A 370 0.87 29.35 27.09
N ASP A 371 0.27 30.41 26.58
CA ASP A 371 -0.78 31.18 27.30
C ASP A 371 -2.17 30.52 27.13
N VAL A 372 -2.29 29.46 26.34
CA VAL A 372 -3.54 28.74 26.18
C VAL A 372 -3.44 27.38 26.85
N THR A 373 -4.30 27.10 27.79
CA THR A 373 -4.40 25.79 28.44
C THR A 373 -5.11 24.81 27.53
N VAL A 374 -4.41 23.76 27.09
CA VAL A 374 -5.01 22.63 26.38
C VAL A 374 -5.33 21.54 27.39
N SER A 375 -6.61 21.18 27.54
CA SER A 375 -7.05 20.17 28.52
C SER A 375 -7.68 18.95 27.86
N LEU A 376 -7.51 17.83 28.48
CA LEU A 376 -8.24 16.59 28.18
C LEU A 376 -9.45 16.52 29.13
N ASP A 377 -10.65 16.39 28.62
CA ASP A 377 -11.85 16.19 29.42
C ASP A 377 -12.12 14.70 29.71
N ARG A 378 -13.20 14.41 30.46
CA ARG A 378 -13.61 13.04 30.76
C ARG A 378 -13.77 12.20 29.49
N ARG A 379 -14.18 12.80 28.39
CA ARG A 379 -14.43 12.12 27.12
C ARG A 379 -13.14 11.60 26.47
N ALA A 380 -11.99 12.22 26.73
CA ALA A 380 -10.67 11.76 26.27
C ALA A 380 -10.27 10.41 26.89
N PHE A 381 -10.87 10.02 28.01
CA PHE A 381 -10.62 8.77 28.73
C PHE A 381 -11.77 7.76 28.58
N ALA A 382 -12.81 8.10 27.80
CA ALA A 382 -14.01 7.29 27.66
C ALA A 382 -14.04 6.52 26.34
N PHE A 383 -14.61 5.32 26.38
CA PHE A 383 -15.06 4.60 25.17
C PHE A 383 -16.58 4.52 25.17
N TYR A 384 -17.16 4.33 23.99
CA TYR A 384 -18.60 4.13 23.87
C TYR A 384 -18.95 2.65 24.11
N ASP A 385 -19.63 2.38 25.22
CA ASP A 385 -20.13 1.04 25.54
C ASP A 385 -21.47 0.83 24.82
N VAL A 386 -21.46 -0.05 23.81
CA VAL A 386 -22.64 -0.37 22.99
C VAL A 386 -23.76 -1.02 23.81
N ALA A 387 -23.41 -1.81 24.82
CA ALA A 387 -24.39 -2.47 25.68
C ALA A 387 -25.10 -1.47 26.62
N ARG A 388 -24.37 -0.46 27.07
CA ARG A 388 -24.89 0.63 27.91
C ARG A 388 -25.45 1.81 27.13
N GLN A 389 -25.17 1.84 25.81
CA GLN A 389 -25.50 2.96 24.92
C GLN A 389 -25.00 4.33 25.46
N ASP A 390 -23.84 4.33 26.11
CA ASP A 390 -23.26 5.52 26.74
C ASP A 390 -21.73 5.50 26.69
N TRP A 391 -21.15 6.69 26.96
CA TRP A 391 -19.71 6.86 27.09
C TRP A 391 -19.24 6.51 28.51
N VAL A 392 -18.42 5.49 28.62
CA VAL A 392 -17.93 4.93 29.88
C VAL A 392 -16.46 5.23 30.05
N VAL A 393 -16.09 5.72 31.22
CA VAL A 393 -14.70 5.75 31.70
C VAL A 393 -14.55 4.60 32.68
N GLU A 394 -13.71 3.63 32.37
CA GLU A 394 -13.44 2.52 33.29
C GLU A 394 -12.78 3.03 34.58
N PRO A 395 -13.13 2.47 35.75
CA PRO A 395 -12.38 2.72 36.97
C PRO A 395 -10.95 2.24 36.83
N GLY A 396 -9.99 3.05 37.21
CA GLY A 396 -8.59 2.65 37.14
C GLY A 396 -7.61 3.82 37.19
N GLU A 397 -6.33 3.48 37.08
CA GLU A 397 -5.24 4.43 36.99
C GLU A 397 -4.91 4.70 35.52
N PHE A 398 -5.05 5.94 35.09
CA PHE A 398 -4.55 6.43 33.81
C PHE A 398 -3.21 7.13 34.03
N ARG A 399 -2.19 6.72 33.29
CA ARG A 399 -0.91 7.42 33.27
C ARG A 399 -0.91 8.42 32.13
N ILE A 400 -0.58 9.65 32.45
CA ILE A 400 -0.54 10.77 31.51
C ILE A 400 0.90 11.19 31.37
N TRP A 401 1.45 11.11 30.18
CA TRP A 401 2.78 11.61 29.87
C TRP A 401 2.66 12.84 28.97
N VAL A 402 3.40 13.89 29.31
CA VAL A 402 3.50 15.10 28.48
C VAL A 402 4.95 15.30 28.11
N GLY A 403 5.22 15.32 26.81
CA GLY A 403 6.58 15.47 26.29
C GLY A 403 6.59 16.15 24.94
N SER A 404 7.76 16.54 24.46
CA SER A 404 7.96 17.09 23.13
C SER A 404 7.86 16.04 22.04
N SER A 405 8.09 14.76 22.38
CA SER A 405 7.91 13.60 21.51
C SER A 405 7.60 12.35 22.34
N ALA A 406 7.24 11.23 21.69
CA ALA A 406 7.06 9.95 22.35
C ALA A 406 8.36 9.42 23.02
N GLN A 407 9.50 9.92 22.60
CA GLN A 407 10.83 9.57 23.16
C GLN A 407 11.29 10.56 24.23
N GLU A 408 10.72 11.76 24.27
CA GLU A 408 11.11 12.82 25.19
C GLU A 408 9.90 13.22 26.06
N MET A 409 9.56 12.34 27.02
CA MET A 409 8.52 12.58 28.03
C MET A 409 9.11 13.39 29.16
N ARG A 410 8.61 14.62 29.36
CA ARG A 410 9.14 15.56 30.37
C ARG A 410 8.32 15.59 31.65
N LEU A 411 7.05 15.28 31.56
CA LEU A 411 6.13 15.28 32.68
C LEU A 411 5.35 13.96 32.68
N GLU A 412 5.18 13.38 33.85
CA GLU A 412 4.30 12.25 34.10
C GLU A 412 3.26 12.63 35.13
N GLY A 413 2.01 12.30 34.86
CA GLY A 413 0.89 12.48 35.79
C GLY A 413 0.06 11.21 35.87
N LYS A 414 -0.66 11.06 36.97
CA LYS A 414 -1.61 9.98 37.19
C LYS A 414 -2.99 10.56 37.42
N LEU A 415 -3.97 9.97 36.74
CA LEU A 415 -5.39 10.20 36.99
C LEU A 415 -6.02 8.91 37.44
N VAL A 416 -6.66 8.90 38.60
CA VAL A 416 -7.41 7.76 39.10
C VAL A 416 -8.89 8.05 38.94
N THR A 417 -9.62 7.22 38.22
CA THR A 417 -11.07 7.33 38.02
C THR A 417 -11.79 6.23 38.82
N GLY A 418 -13.02 6.51 39.27
CA GLY A 418 -13.88 5.50 39.88
C GLY A 418 -13.63 5.17 41.35
N VAL A 419 -12.83 5.95 42.09
CA VAL A 419 -12.78 5.86 43.54
C VAL A 419 -13.92 6.72 44.08
N THR A 420 -15.08 6.12 44.29
CA THR A 420 -16.12 6.71 45.16
C THR A 420 -15.58 6.73 46.60
N ARG A 421 -15.37 7.89 47.16
CA ARG A 421 -15.23 8.04 48.61
C ARG A 421 -16.58 7.85 49.27
#